data_9e5f41ad6b2954c1daaede224e9be94d
#
_entry.id   9e5f41ad6b2954c1daaede224e9be94d
#
_cell.length_a   1.000
_cell.length_b   1.000
_cell.length_c   1.000
_cell.angle_alpha   90.00
_cell.angle_beta   90.00
_cell.angle_gamma   90.00
#
_symmetry.space_group_name_H-M   'P 1'
#
loop_
_entity.id
_entity.type
_entity.pdbx_description
1 polymer ?
#
loop_
_entity_poly.entity_id
_entity_poly.type
_entity_poly.pdbx_seq_one_letter_code
_entity_poly.pdbx_strand_id
1 'polypeptide(L)'
;RRQRQMCIRDSARWLPNENRRETWEETVNRYVDFMSLKVKGNLPIAQLKDSITNLEVMPSMRALMTAGLALERDNTAGYNCSYLPVDDPKSFDEAMYILLCGTGVGFSVERQFVSELPNVAEEFHETDTVIVVADSKLGWAKAFKELVAMLYHGQVPKWDLSKVRPAGAPLKTFGGRASGPEPLESLFRFTVEVFKNAHGRKLSSIECHDIVCKIAEIVVVGGVRRSALISLSNLSDDRMRAAKSGQWWVDNKQRALSNNSAAYTEKPDVGIFMDEWKALYDSKSGERGIFNRESAQKIVAKNGRRDPEHEFGTNPCSEIILRNREFCNLSEVVIRPTDDEESLKEKVELATILGTFQSTLVNFKYVSSTWRKNCEEER
;
A
#
# COMPACT_ATOMS: atom_id res chain seq x y z
N ARG A 1 -6.92 -28.20 -8.77
CA ARG A 1 -8.30 -27.80 -8.36
C ARG A 1 -8.29 -26.71 -7.27
N ARG A 2 -7.52 -26.85 -6.16
CA ARG A 2 -7.50 -25.85 -5.06
C ARG A 2 -7.03 -24.45 -5.53
N GLN A 3 -5.95 -24.37 -6.29
CA GLN A 3 -5.40 -23.11 -6.81
C GLN A 3 -6.40 -22.41 -7.75
N ARG A 4 -6.99 -23.13 -8.70
CA ARG A 4 -8.06 -22.59 -9.57
C ARG A 4 -9.25 -22.08 -8.77
N GLN A 5 -9.65 -22.78 -7.71
CA GLN A 5 -10.76 -22.38 -6.84
C GLN A 5 -10.45 -21.10 -6.06
N MET A 6 -9.20 -20.90 -5.60
CA MET A 6 -8.75 -19.66 -4.97
C MET A 6 -8.75 -18.49 -5.96
N CYS A 7 -8.20 -18.69 -7.17
CA CYS A 7 -8.19 -17.66 -8.22
C CYS A 7 -9.61 -17.22 -8.61
N ILE A 8 -10.54 -18.15 -8.76
CA ILE A 8 -11.95 -17.82 -9.06
C ILE A 8 -12.57 -17.02 -7.90
N ARG A 9 -12.34 -17.44 -6.67
CA ARG A 9 -12.92 -16.77 -5.50
C ARG A 9 -12.46 -15.31 -5.39
N ASP A 10 -11.19 -15.04 -5.65
CA ASP A 10 -10.58 -13.73 -5.40
C ASP A 10 -10.62 -12.82 -6.64
N SER A 11 -10.65 -13.36 -7.86
CA SER A 11 -10.53 -12.59 -9.11
C SER A 11 -11.80 -12.52 -9.93
N ALA A 12 -12.69 -13.51 -9.82
CA ALA A 12 -13.91 -13.57 -10.60
C ALA A 12 -14.92 -12.52 -10.18
N ARG A 13 -15.41 -11.74 -11.14
CA ARG A 13 -16.43 -10.70 -10.90
C ARG A 13 -17.82 -11.31 -10.76
N TRP A 14 -18.67 -10.63 -10.03
CA TRP A 14 -20.08 -10.92 -10.00
C TRP A 14 -20.76 -10.41 -11.26
N LEU A 15 -21.50 -11.27 -11.94
CA LEU A 15 -22.30 -10.98 -13.14
C LEU A 15 -23.78 -10.81 -12.70
N PRO A 16 -24.27 -9.56 -12.52
CA PRO A 16 -25.62 -9.34 -11.97
C PRO A 16 -26.74 -9.92 -12.82
N ASN A 17 -26.57 -9.86 -14.14
CA ASN A 17 -27.58 -10.34 -15.09
C ASN A 17 -27.73 -11.87 -15.11
N GLU A 18 -26.66 -12.59 -14.72
CA GLU A 18 -26.61 -14.05 -14.70
C GLU A 18 -26.70 -14.61 -13.28
N ASN A 19 -26.69 -13.74 -12.27
CA ASN A 19 -26.73 -14.10 -10.86
C ASN A 19 -25.63 -15.13 -10.45
N ARG A 20 -24.43 -14.99 -11.04
CA ARG A 20 -23.25 -15.83 -10.76
C ARG A 20 -21.96 -15.04 -10.82
N ARG A 21 -20.87 -15.65 -10.42
CA ARG A 21 -19.52 -15.13 -10.70
C ARG A 21 -19.03 -15.57 -12.08
N GLU A 22 -18.06 -14.82 -12.61
CA GLU A 22 -17.30 -15.24 -13.79
C GLU A 22 -16.72 -16.65 -13.58
N THR A 23 -16.64 -17.43 -14.65
CA THR A 23 -15.80 -18.62 -14.72
C THR A 23 -14.33 -18.22 -14.78
N TRP A 24 -13.42 -19.21 -14.63
CA TRP A 24 -11.99 -18.94 -14.78
C TRP A 24 -11.65 -18.44 -16.19
N GLU A 25 -12.22 -19.05 -17.19
CA GLU A 25 -12.01 -18.65 -18.58
C GLU A 25 -12.51 -17.23 -18.88
N GLU A 26 -13.68 -16.87 -18.36
CA GLU A 26 -14.21 -15.51 -18.48
C GLU A 26 -13.31 -14.48 -17.78
N THR A 27 -12.77 -14.82 -16.62
CA THR A 27 -11.82 -13.97 -15.89
C THR A 27 -10.53 -13.76 -16.68
N VAL A 28 -9.96 -14.84 -17.26
CA VAL A 28 -8.76 -14.77 -18.11
C VAL A 28 -9.03 -13.97 -19.37
N ASN A 29 -10.15 -14.22 -20.06
CA ASN A 29 -10.54 -13.47 -21.24
C ASN A 29 -10.62 -11.96 -20.94
N ARG A 30 -11.32 -11.57 -19.90
CA ARG A 30 -11.43 -10.15 -19.50
C ARG A 30 -10.07 -9.49 -19.28
N TYR A 31 -9.13 -10.19 -18.67
CA TYR A 31 -7.77 -9.67 -18.45
C TYR A 31 -7.00 -9.54 -19.76
N VAL A 32 -7.01 -10.58 -20.59
CA VAL A 32 -6.29 -10.62 -21.86
C VAL A 32 -6.87 -9.61 -22.85
N ASP A 33 -8.19 -9.47 -22.92
CA ASP A 33 -8.86 -8.47 -23.74
C ASP A 33 -8.47 -7.06 -23.33
N PHE A 34 -8.47 -6.79 -22.00
CA PHE A 34 -8.02 -5.49 -21.47
C PHE A 34 -6.56 -5.20 -21.85
N MET A 35 -5.68 -6.19 -21.74
CA MET A 35 -4.27 -6.05 -22.11
C MET A 35 -4.12 -5.76 -23.61
N SER A 36 -4.82 -6.51 -24.46
CA SER A 36 -4.76 -6.39 -25.92
C SER A 36 -5.21 -5.02 -26.41
N LEU A 37 -6.20 -4.41 -25.74
CA LEU A 37 -6.67 -3.07 -26.08
C LEU A 37 -5.67 -1.96 -25.71
N LYS A 38 -4.76 -2.21 -24.79
CA LYS A 38 -3.80 -1.21 -24.26
C LYS A 38 -2.43 -1.27 -24.92
N VAL A 39 -2.05 -2.42 -25.46
CA VAL A 39 -0.72 -2.63 -26.04
C VAL A 39 -0.79 -2.49 -27.56
N LYS A 40 0.11 -1.65 -28.11
CA LYS A 40 0.34 -1.52 -29.54
C LYS A 40 1.54 -2.40 -29.91
N GLY A 41 1.32 -3.56 -30.49
CA GLY A 41 2.40 -4.45 -30.93
C GLY A 41 1.96 -5.91 -31.02
N ASN A 42 2.84 -6.77 -31.54
CA ASN A 42 2.62 -8.20 -31.61
C ASN A 42 2.94 -8.87 -30.27
N LEU A 43 1.91 -9.09 -29.49
CA LEU A 43 2.03 -9.91 -28.28
C LEU A 43 1.59 -11.35 -28.59
N PRO A 44 2.18 -12.37 -27.94
CA PRO A 44 1.77 -13.76 -28.05
C PRO A 44 0.46 -14.01 -27.27
N ILE A 45 -0.63 -13.34 -27.67
CA ILE A 45 -1.90 -13.29 -26.93
C ILE A 45 -2.49 -14.68 -26.71
N ALA A 46 -2.45 -15.54 -27.71
CA ALA A 46 -2.98 -16.91 -27.59
C ALA A 46 -2.17 -17.72 -26.55
N GLN A 47 -0.84 -17.64 -26.60
CA GLN A 47 0.04 -18.33 -25.69
C GLN A 47 -0.11 -17.81 -24.25
N LEU A 48 -0.19 -16.48 -24.06
CA LEU A 48 -0.45 -15.86 -22.75
C LEU A 48 -1.79 -16.32 -22.17
N LYS A 49 -2.84 -16.34 -23.00
CA LYS A 49 -4.16 -16.82 -22.58
C LYS A 49 -4.12 -18.28 -22.15
N ASP A 50 -3.50 -19.13 -22.95
CA ASP A 50 -3.40 -20.57 -22.67
C ASP A 50 -2.59 -20.84 -21.40
N SER A 51 -1.44 -20.19 -21.24
CA SER A 51 -0.58 -20.34 -20.06
C SER A 51 -1.25 -19.84 -18.77
N ILE A 52 -2.00 -18.73 -18.81
CA ILE A 52 -2.77 -18.27 -17.66
C ILE A 52 -3.93 -19.24 -17.37
N THR A 53 -4.64 -19.70 -18.40
CA THR A 53 -5.77 -20.64 -18.24
C THR A 53 -5.33 -21.94 -17.59
N ASN A 54 -4.14 -22.44 -17.97
CA ASN A 54 -3.55 -23.68 -17.47
C ASN A 54 -2.79 -23.48 -16.13
N LEU A 55 -2.73 -22.23 -15.60
CA LEU A 55 -2.01 -21.90 -14.37
C LEU A 55 -0.50 -22.22 -14.47
N GLU A 56 0.11 -21.93 -15.58
CA GLU A 56 1.56 -22.02 -15.81
C GLU A 56 2.26 -20.71 -15.45
N VAL A 57 1.64 -19.61 -15.81
CA VAL A 57 2.00 -18.26 -15.37
C VAL A 57 0.77 -17.52 -14.87
N MET A 58 0.98 -16.58 -13.97
CA MET A 58 -0.11 -15.76 -13.44
C MET A 58 0.27 -14.28 -13.49
N PRO A 59 -0.60 -13.42 -14.01
CA PRO A 59 -0.45 -11.99 -13.81
C PRO A 59 -0.70 -11.65 -12.34
N SER A 60 -0.36 -10.44 -11.94
CA SER A 60 -0.76 -9.92 -10.64
C SER A 60 -2.23 -10.19 -10.35
N MET A 61 -2.52 -10.77 -9.20
CA MET A 61 -3.90 -10.99 -8.74
C MET A 61 -4.70 -9.69 -8.74
N ARG A 62 -4.06 -8.57 -8.44
CA ARG A 62 -4.68 -7.24 -8.48
C ARG A 62 -5.08 -6.83 -9.89
N ALA A 63 -4.18 -6.98 -10.85
CA ALA A 63 -4.47 -6.69 -12.26
C ALA A 63 -5.56 -7.62 -12.79
N LEU A 64 -5.47 -8.92 -12.51
CA LEU A 64 -6.47 -9.91 -12.90
C LEU A 64 -7.88 -9.57 -12.36
N MET A 65 -7.97 -9.17 -11.08
CA MET A 65 -9.24 -8.80 -10.44
C MET A 65 -9.82 -7.49 -10.99
N THR A 66 -8.97 -6.49 -11.28
CA THR A 66 -9.40 -5.12 -11.59
C THR A 66 -9.40 -4.79 -13.08
N ALA A 67 -8.85 -5.64 -13.95
CA ALA A 67 -8.83 -5.43 -15.41
C ALA A 67 -10.22 -5.06 -15.98
N GLY A 68 -10.27 -4.10 -16.89
CA GLY A 68 -11.46 -3.45 -17.42
C GLY A 68 -11.81 -2.15 -16.68
N LEU A 69 -13.09 -1.86 -16.46
CA LEU A 69 -13.60 -0.56 -15.99
C LEU A 69 -12.89 0.01 -14.75
N ALA A 70 -12.42 -0.83 -13.83
CA ALA A 70 -11.75 -0.34 -12.63
C ALA A 70 -10.37 0.25 -12.98
N LEU A 71 -9.56 -0.47 -13.79
CA LEU A 71 -8.27 0.02 -14.25
C LEU A 71 -8.37 1.15 -15.28
N GLU A 72 -9.45 1.20 -16.06
CA GLU A 72 -9.69 2.33 -16.96
C GLU A 72 -9.92 3.65 -16.20
N ARG A 73 -10.52 3.55 -15.02
CA ARG A 73 -10.76 4.72 -14.15
C ARG A 73 -9.49 5.18 -13.44
N ASP A 74 -8.74 4.26 -12.86
CA ASP A 74 -7.55 4.53 -12.07
C ASP A 74 -6.68 3.28 -11.99
N ASN A 75 -5.40 3.42 -12.38
CA ASN A 75 -4.49 2.27 -12.40
C ASN A 75 -3.97 1.88 -11.00
N THR A 76 -4.10 2.72 -9.98
CA THR A 76 -3.63 2.43 -8.62
C THR A 76 -4.13 1.07 -8.12
N ALA A 77 -5.39 0.73 -8.38
CA ALA A 77 -5.99 -0.53 -7.92
C ALA A 77 -5.38 -1.80 -8.55
N GLY A 78 -4.63 -1.67 -9.64
CA GLY A 78 -3.96 -2.78 -10.33
C GLY A 78 -2.66 -3.21 -9.65
N TYR A 79 -2.04 -2.35 -8.87
CA TYR A 79 -0.76 -2.61 -8.25
C TYR A 79 -0.91 -3.36 -6.92
N ASN A 80 0.08 -4.20 -6.61
CA ASN A 80 0.08 -5.01 -5.41
C ASN A 80 0.51 -4.23 -4.19
N CYS A 81 1.58 -3.48 -4.31
CA CYS A 81 2.22 -2.77 -3.23
C CYS A 81 2.78 -1.41 -3.69
N SER A 82 3.22 -0.64 -2.72
CA SER A 82 3.80 0.69 -2.91
C SER A 82 4.74 1.03 -1.76
N TYR A 83 5.50 2.10 -1.94
CA TYR A 83 6.30 2.70 -0.87
C TYR A 83 6.23 4.22 -0.93
N LEU A 84 6.13 4.87 0.23
CA LEU A 84 6.23 6.32 0.38
C LEU A 84 6.86 6.72 1.72
N PRO A 85 7.68 7.79 1.76
CA PRO A 85 8.09 8.41 3.01
C PRO A 85 6.98 9.33 3.54
N VAL A 86 6.96 9.55 4.85
CA VAL A 86 6.10 10.56 5.49
C VAL A 86 6.89 11.86 5.60
N ASP A 87 7.00 12.56 4.48
CA ASP A 87 7.78 13.80 4.28
C ASP A 87 6.91 15.02 3.94
N ASP A 88 5.65 14.80 3.65
CA ASP A 88 4.66 15.81 3.28
C ASP A 88 3.30 15.46 3.91
N PRO A 89 2.49 16.42 4.36
CA PRO A 89 1.14 16.15 4.86
C PRO A 89 0.27 15.31 3.93
N LYS A 90 0.50 15.40 2.61
CA LYS A 90 -0.15 14.55 1.60
C LYS A 90 0.16 13.07 1.73
N SER A 91 1.28 12.70 2.34
CA SER A 91 1.64 11.29 2.51
C SER A 91 0.56 10.51 3.26
N PHE A 92 -0.16 11.15 4.18
CA PHE A 92 -1.26 10.52 4.93
C PHE A 92 -2.48 10.22 4.06
N ASP A 93 -2.94 11.19 3.27
CA ASP A 93 -4.11 10.96 2.41
C ASP A 93 -3.79 10.12 1.17
N GLU A 94 -2.58 10.18 0.64
CA GLU A 94 -2.10 9.27 -0.40
C GLU A 94 -2.04 7.82 0.12
N ALA A 95 -1.48 7.59 1.32
CA ALA A 95 -1.47 6.27 1.95
C ALA A 95 -2.90 5.73 2.13
N MET A 96 -3.82 6.56 2.62
CA MET A 96 -5.23 6.21 2.77
C MET A 96 -5.87 5.81 1.44
N TYR A 97 -5.67 6.60 0.39
CA TYR A 97 -6.23 6.31 -0.93
C TYR A 97 -5.71 5.00 -1.51
N ILE A 98 -4.39 4.79 -1.42
CA ILE A 98 -3.70 3.59 -1.91
C ILE A 98 -4.23 2.35 -1.17
N LEU A 99 -4.31 2.39 0.16
CA LEU A 99 -4.87 1.31 0.97
C LEU A 99 -6.34 1.04 0.64
N LEU A 100 -7.16 2.08 0.44
CA LEU A 100 -8.56 1.96 0.00
C LEU A 100 -8.68 1.36 -1.41
N CYS A 101 -7.66 1.50 -2.26
CA CYS A 101 -7.56 0.79 -3.52
C CYS A 101 -7.18 -0.68 -3.34
N GLY A 102 -6.81 -1.11 -2.13
CA GLY A 102 -6.42 -2.46 -1.78
C GLY A 102 -4.96 -2.78 -2.11
N THR A 103 -4.14 -1.76 -2.29
CA THR A 103 -2.70 -1.85 -2.52
C THR A 103 -1.98 -1.74 -1.17
N GLY A 104 -0.99 -2.60 -0.90
CA GLY A 104 -0.19 -2.54 0.31
C GLY A 104 0.75 -1.34 0.32
N VAL A 105 1.10 -0.83 1.49
CA VAL A 105 1.94 0.36 1.65
C VAL A 105 3.11 0.08 2.57
N GLY A 106 4.33 0.15 2.04
CA GLY A 106 5.52 0.40 2.85
C GLY A 106 5.65 1.89 3.09
N PHE A 107 6.02 2.31 4.28
CA PHE A 107 6.22 3.71 4.58
C PHE A 107 7.42 3.94 5.48
N SER A 108 7.99 5.14 5.42
CA SER A 108 9.09 5.52 6.30
C SER A 108 8.70 6.68 7.20
N VAL A 109 9.02 6.53 8.48
CA VAL A 109 8.97 7.57 9.50
C VAL A 109 10.38 7.93 10.01
N GLU A 110 11.38 7.69 9.17
CA GLU A 110 12.76 8.06 9.47
C GLU A 110 12.90 9.58 9.64
N ARG A 111 13.83 10.00 10.49
CA ARG A 111 14.01 11.41 10.86
C ARG A 111 14.19 12.34 9.68
N GLN A 112 14.95 11.92 8.65
CA GLN A 112 15.19 12.72 7.45
C GLN A 112 13.90 13.06 6.71
N PHE A 113 12.90 12.19 6.76
CA PHE A 113 11.60 12.43 6.12
C PHE A 113 10.65 13.21 7.05
N VAL A 114 10.46 12.75 8.27
CA VAL A 114 9.53 13.39 9.21
C VAL A 114 9.94 14.84 9.52
N SER A 115 11.25 15.15 9.44
CA SER A 115 11.74 16.51 9.63
C SER A 115 11.33 17.49 8.52
N GLU A 116 10.87 17.01 7.36
CA GLU A 116 10.34 17.86 6.28
C GLU A 116 8.89 18.32 6.56
N LEU A 117 8.16 17.61 7.43
CA LEU A 117 6.82 18.03 7.81
C LEU A 117 6.80 19.42 8.45
N PRO A 118 5.75 20.23 8.24
CA PRO A 118 5.60 21.51 8.90
C PRO A 118 5.41 21.34 10.42
N ASN A 119 5.66 22.40 11.16
CA ASN A 119 5.28 22.43 12.57
C ASN A 119 3.77 22.42 12.69
N VAL A 120 3.28 21.71 13.68
CA VAL A 120 1.88 21.76 14.10
C VAL A 120 1.63 23.12 14.76
N ALA A 121 0.46 23.68 14.58
CA ALA A 121 0.07 24.95 15.18
C ALA A 121 0.25 24.95 16.71
N GLU A 122 0.58 26.10 17.27
CA GLU A 122 0.74 26.26 18.72
C GLU A 122 -0.59 26.21 19.47
N GLU A 123 -1.65 26.72 18.84
CA GLU A 123 -2.99 26.76 19.41
C GLU A 123 -4.02 26.14 18.47
N PHE A 124 -5.05 25.55 19.07
CA PHE A 124 -6.17 24.96 18.35
C PHE A 124 -7.48 25.63 18.74
N HIS A 125 -8.28 25.96 17.74
CA HIS A 125 -9.62 26.49 17.93
C HIS A 125 -10.64 25.75 17.05
N GLU A 126 -11.83 25.54 17.58
CA GLU A 126 -12.93 24.97 16.84
C GLU A 126 -13.46 25.97 15.79
N THR A 127 -13.81 25.48 14.62
CA THR A 127 -14.35 26.29 13.53
C THR A 127 -15.75 25.83 13.14
N ASP A 128 -16.51 26.70 12.47
CA ASP A 128 -17.80 26.34 11.89
C ASP A 128 -17.70 25.63 10.54
N THR A 129 -16.49 25.47 10.02
CA THR A 129 -16.26 24.71 8.80
C THR A 129 -16.68 23.26 8.98
N VAL A 130 -17.48 22.76 8.04
CA VAL A 130 -17.97 21.38 8.04
C VAL A 130 -17.38 20.60 6.86
N ILE A 131 -16.60 19.59 7.14
CA ILE A 131 -16.09 18.66 6.11
C ILE A 131 -17.21 17.66 5.78
N VAL A 132 -17.78 17.78 4.59
CA VAL A 132 -18.82 16.86 4.09
C VAL A 132 -18.17 15.69 3.35
N VAL A 133 -18.30 14.47 3.89
CA VAL A 133 -17.64 13.28 3.36
C VAL A 133 -18.51 12.60 2.30
N ALA A 134 -18.00 12.51 1.07
CA ALA A 134 -18.67 11.75 0.01
C ALA A 134 -18.45 10.24 0.18
N ASP A 135 -19.47 9.43 -0.14
CA ASP A 135 -19.44 7.96 -0.02
C ASP A 135 -18.61 7.29 -1.13
N SER A 136 -17.31 7.55 -1.12
CA SER A 136 -16.34 6.97 -2.06
C SER A 136 -14.93 6.98 -1.47
N LYS A 137 -14.03 6.12 -1.99
CA LYS A 137 -12.60 6.12 -1.63
C LYS A 137 -11.98 7.51 -1.79
N LEU A 138 -12.28 8.16 -2.91
CA LEU A 138 -11.82 9.50 -3.21
C LEU A 138 -12.38 10.53 -2.21
N GLY A 139 -13.66 10.40 -1.85
CA GLY A 139 -14.31 11.28 -0.87
C GLY A 139 -13.68 11.16 0.51
N TRP A 140 -13.40 9.96 0.95
CA TRP A 140 -12.74 9.71 2.24
C TRP A 140 -11.33 10.29 2.27
N ALA A 141 -10.51 10.01 1.24
CA ALA A 141 -9.16 10.53 1.17
C ALA A 141 -9.12 12.07 1.09
N LYS A 142 -10.03 12.69 0.32
CA LYS A 142 -10.14 14.17 0.25
C LYS A 142 -10.56 14.78 1.59
N ALA A 143 -11.52 14.19 2.27
CA ALA A 143 -11.96 14.66 3.59
C ALA A 143 -10.84 14.56 4.63
N PHE A 144 -10.07 13.46 4.60
CA PHE A 144 -8.93 13.31 5.48
C PHE A 144 -7.81 14.31 5.17
N LYS A 145 -7.54 14.55 3.89
CA LYS A 145 -6.60 15.60 3.45
C LYS A 145 -6.99 16.98 3.97
N GLU A 146 -8.28 17.32 3.86
CA GLU A 146 -8.81 18.60 4.33
C GLU A 146 -8.67 18.73 5.86
N LEU A 147 -9.01 17.66 6.61
CA LEU A 147 -8.82 17.61 8.05
C LEU A 147 -7.35 17.87 8.43
N VAL A 148 -6.40 17.14 7.85
CA VAL A 148 -4.96 17.28 8.13
C VAL A 148 -4.48 18.70 7.81
N ALA A 149 -4.89 19.26 6.66
CA ALA A 149 -4.53 20.63 6.29
C ALA A 149 -5.05 21.67 7.30
N MET A 150 -6.29 21.53 7.74
CA MET A 150 -6.87 22.43 8.76
C MET A 150 -6.16 22.30 10.10
N LEU A 151 -5.82 21.09 10.52
CA LEU A 151 -5.10 20.85 11.79
C LEU A 151 -3.71 21.48 11.79
N TYR A 152 -2.98 21.47 10.68
CA TYR A 152 -1.71 22.19 10.58
C TYR A 152 -1.87 23.72 10.75
N HIS A 153 -3.06 24.27 10.47
CA HIS A 153 -3.38 25.68 10.68
C HIS A 153 -4.07 25.95 12.04
N GLY A 154 -4.10 24.96 12.94
CA GLY A 154 -4.72 25.11 14.26
C GLY A 154 -6.26 25.13 14.24
N GLN A 155 -6.87 24.72 13.13
CA GLN A 155 -8.31 24.71 12.97
C GLN A 155 -8.87 23.31 13.18
N VAL A 156 -9.85 23.16 14.07
CA VAL A 156 -10.57 21.90 14.29
C VAL A 156 -11.96 22.01 13.65
N PRO A 157 -12.16 21.40 12.47
CA PRO A 157 -13.45 21.44 11.78
C PRO A 157 -14.48 20.51 12.42
N LYS A 158 -15.74 20.73 12.09
CA LYS A 158 -16.81 19.76 12.22
C LYS A 158 -16.80 18.84 11.00
N TRP A 159 -17.44 17.68 11.06
CA TRP A 159 -17.60 16.78 9.90
C TRP A 159 -19.00 16.24 9.80
N ASP A 160 -19.46 16.05 8.56
CA ASP A 160 -20.73 15.45 8.21
C ASP A 160 -20.50 14.13 7.45
N LEU A 161 -20.87 13.02 8.10
CA LEU A 161 -20.78 11.66 7.58
C LEU A 161 -22.12 11.11 7.09
N SER A 162 -23.16 11.93 7.05
CA SER A 162 -24.54 11.50 6.71
C SER A 162 -24.66 10.87 5.32
N LYS A 163 -23.78 11.23 4.39
CA LYS A 163 -23.72 10.66 3.03
C LYS A 163 -23.02 9.32 2.96
N VAL A 164 -22.28 8.92 4.00
CA VAL A 164 -21.56 7.63 4.02
C VAL A 164 -22.57 6.52 4.24
N ARG A 165 -22.54 5.50 3.39
CA ARG A 165 -23.47 4.35 3.48
C ARG A 165 -23.37 3.65 4.82
N PRO A 166 -24.49 3.09 5.33
CA PRO A 166 -24.49 2.42 6.62
C PRO A 166 -23.69 1.11 6.58
N ALA A 167 -23.33 0.65 7.77
CA ALA A 167 -22.65 -0.64 7.96
C ALA A 167 -23.51 -1.78 7.36
N GLY A 168 -22.83 -2.74 6.71
CA GLY A 168 -23.48 -3.89 6.08
C GLY A 168 -23.99 -3.66 4.65
N ALA A 169 -24.01 -2.43 4.15
CA ALA A 169 -24.37 -2.15 2.76
C ALA A 169 -23.37 -2.81 1.77
N PRO A 170 -23.83 -3.33 0.62
CA PRO A 170 -22.96 -4.03 -0.33
C PRO A 170 -21.97 -3.07 -1.01
N LEU A 171 -20.72 -3.54 -1.17
CA LEU A 171 -19.67 -2.85 -1.93
C LEU A 171 -19.76 -3.24 -3.40
N LYS A 172 -19.88 -2.24 -4.29
CA LYS A 172 -20.14 -2.47 -5.73
C LYS A 172 -18.93 -2.98 -6.50
N THR A 173 -17.69 -2.62 -6.11
CA THR A 173 -16.49 -2.84 -6.94
C THR A 173 -15.70 -4.07 -6.53
N PHE A 174 -15.48 -4.28 -5.24
CA PHE A 174 -14.63 -5.36 -4.72
C PHE A 174 -15.40 -6.50 -4.06
N GLY A 175 -16.74 -6.36 -3.97
CA GLY A 175 -17.53 -7.25 -3.13
C GLY A 175 -17.32 -6.96 -1.63
N GLY A 176 -18.04 -7.65 -0.77
CA GLY A 176 -18.02 -7.40 0.68
C GLY A 176 -19.06 -6.38 1.13
N ARG A 177 -18.95 -5.96 2.37
CA ARG A 177 -19.90 -5.06 3.03
C ARG A 177 -19.21 -3.83 3.59
N ALA A 178 -19.88 -2.69 3.56
CA ALA A 178 -19.40 -1.43 4.10
C ALA A 178 -19.29 -1.49 5.63
N SER A 179 -18.36 -0.73 6.18
CA SER A 179 -18.15 -0.58 7.63
C SER A 179 -19.09 0.43 8.30
N GLY A 180 -19.73 1.29 7.51
CA GLY A 180 -20.41 2.47 8.03
C GLY A 180 -19.45 3.67 8.24
N PRO A 181 -19.97 4.76 8.79
CA PRO A 181 -19.22 6.00 9.04
C PRO A 181 -18.30 5.95 10.27
N GLU A 182 -18.61 5.12 11.25
CA GLU A 182 -17.98 5.12 12.58
C GLU A 182 -16.45 4.92 12.53
N PRO A 183 -15.88 4.04 11.70
CA PRO A 183 -14.43 3.90 11.61
C PRO A 183 -13.74 5.19 11.13
N LEU A 184 -14.32 5.88 10.15
CA LEU A 184 -13.79 7.13 9.65
C LEU A 184 -13.86 8.24 10.71
N GLU A 185 -14.96 8.32 11.45
CA GLU A 185 -15.07 9.22 12.58
C GLU A 185 -14.01 8.96 13.65
N SER A 186 -13.77 7.68 13.95
CA SER A 186 -12.70 7.27 14.88
C SER A 186 -11.32 7.72 14.41
N LEU A 187 -11.02 7.63 13.10
CA LEU A 187 -9.78 8.16 12.53
C LEU A 187 -9.69 9.68 12.69
N PHE A 188 -10.75 10.42 12.40
CA PHE A 188 -10.75 11.88 12.50
C PHE A 188 -10.50 12.33 13.94
N ARG A 189 -11.20 11.77 14.91
CA ARG A 189 -11.01 12.05 16.33
C ARG A 189 -9.59 11.72 16.79
N PHE A 190 -9.08 10.56 16.43
CA PHE A 190 -7.71 10.14 16.74
C PHE A 190 -6.67 11.13 16.17
N THR A 191 -6.84 11.54 14.91
CA THR A 191 -5.91 12.47 14.27
C THR A 191 -5.94 13.84 14.93
N VAL A 192 -7.13 14.37 15.27
CA VAL A 192 -7.26 15.65 16.03
C VAL A 192 -6.51 15.58 17.37
N GLU A 193 -6.66 14.46 18.09
CA GLU A 193 -5.99 14.25 19.38
C GLU A 193 -4.46 14.23 19.23
N VAL A 194 -3.94 13.48 18.24
CA VAL A 194 -2.51 13.44 17.96
C VAL A 194 -1.96 14.82 17.63
N PHE A 195 -2.65 15.59 16.81
CA PHE A 195 -2.22 16.95 16.46
C PHE A 195 -2.26 17.89 17.66
N LYS A 196 -3.31 17.87 18.48
CA LYS A 196 -3.38 18.66 19.71
C LYS A 196 -2.23 18.34 20.67
N ASN A 197 -1.85 17.08 20.79
CA ASN A 197 -0.72 16.65 21.62
C ASN A 197 0.65 17.07 21.04
N ALA A 198 0.73 17.34 19.75
CA ALA A 198 1.93 17.77 19.04
C ALA A 198 2.04 19.31 18.88
N HIS A 199 1.20 20.09 19.55
CA HIS A 199 1.16 21.57 19.41
C HIS A 199 2.55 22.20 19.51
N GLY A 200 2.82 23.19 18.68
CA GLY A 200 4.07 23.97 18.65
C GLY A 200 5.32 23.19 18.17
N ARG A 201 5.20 21.93 17.78
CA ARG A 201 6.32 21.11 17.30
C ARG A 201 5.93 20.29 16.06
N LYS A 202 6.91 19.63 15.46
CA LYS A 202 6.65 18.65 14.42
C LYS A 202 6.08 17.37 15.01
N LEU A 203 5.30 16.64 14.20
CA LEU A 203 4.91 15.26 14.51
C LEU A 203 6.18 14.41 14.66
N SER A 204 6.22 13.58 15.67
CA SER A 204 7.28 12.60 15.89
C SER A 204 7.10 11.36 15.00
N SER A 205 8.16 10.54 14.87
CA SER A 205 8.11 9.29 14.10
C SER A 205 6.97 8.37 14.55
N ILE A 206 6.78 8.21 15.86
CA ILE A 206 5.73 7.35 16.41
C ILE A 206 4.32 7.92 16.18
N GLU A 207 4.14 9.24 16.22
CA GLU A 207 2.85 9.87 15.91
C GLU A 207 2.49 9.70 14.44
N CYS A 208 3.45 9.90 13.53
CA CYS A 208 3.26 9.61 12.10
C CYS A 208 2.93 8.13 11.85
N HIS A 209 3.65 7.23 12.50
CA HIS A 209 3.40 5.80 12.45
C HIS A 209 1.97 5.46 12.90
N ASP A 210 1.55 5.99 14.03
CA ASP A 210 0.24 5.70 14.62
C ASP A 210 -0.90 6.23 13.76
N ILE A 211 -0.76 7.39 13.10
CA ILE A 211 -1.73 7.90 12.14
C ILE A 211 -1.86 6.94 10.94
N VAL A 212 -0.73 6.50 10.35
CA VAL A 212 -0.77 5.56 9.21
C VAL A 212 -1.36 4.22 9.62
N CYS A 213 -1.03 3.71 10.79
CA CYS A 213 -1.65 2.50 11.34
C CYS A 213 -3.16 2.66 11.56
N LYS A 214 -3.60 3.82 12.04
CA LYS A 214 -5.02 4.12 12.23
C LYS A 214 -5.77 4.20 10.91
N ILE A 215 -5.15 4.76 9.86
CA ILE A 215 -5.67 4.72 8.49
C ILE A 215 -5.87 3.26 8.04
N ALA A 216 -4.87 2.40 8.26
CA ALA A 216 -4.98 0.99 7.89
C ALA A 216 -6.10 0.26 8.66
N GLU A 217 -6.31 0.58 9.93
CA GLU A 217 -7.39 0.01 10.75
C GLU A 217 -8.75 0.25 10.10
N ILE A 218 -9.05 1.46 9.66
CA ILE A 218 -10.34 1.78 9.03
C ILE A 218 -10.53 1.09 7.68
N VAL A 219 -9.46 0.86 6.94
CA VAL A 219 -9.51 0.15 5.65
C VAL A 219 -9.84 -1.33 5.85
N VAL A 220 -9.26 -1.97 6.86
CA VAL A 220 -9.55 -3.38 7.22
C VAL A 220 -11.00 -3.56 7.63
N VAL A 221 -11.49 -2.70 8.51
CA VAL A 221 -12.89 -2.73 8.97
C VAL A 221 -13.83 -2.44 7.81
N GLY A 222 -13.43 -1.59 6.85
CA GLY A 222 -14.16 -1.28 5.62
C GLY A 222 -14.38 -2.44 4.65
N GLY A 223 -13.89 -3.64 4.97
CA GLY A 223 -14.11 -4.86 4.19
C GLY A 223 -13.39 -4.89 2.84
N VAL A 224 -12.49 -3.96 2.59
CA VAL A 224 -11.83 -3.84 1.27
C VAL A 224 -10.75 -4.90 1.07
N ARG A 225 -10.03 -5.28 2.07
CA ARG A 225 -9.04 -6.36 2.18
C ARG A 225 -8.21 -6.14 3.45
N ARG A 226 -7.44 -7.16 3.86
CA ARG A 226 -6.44 -6.96 4.91
C ARG A 226 -5.46 -5.88 4.47
N SER A 227 -5.33 -4.83 5.26
CA SER A 227 -4.31 -3.81 5.09
C SER A 227 -2.94 -4.45 5.33
N ALA A 228 -2.00 -4.21 4.44
CA ALA A 228 -0.63 -4.65 4.60
C ALA A 228 0.26 -3.42 4.70
N LEU A 229 0.95 -3.26 5.83
CA LEU A 229 1.88 -2.17 6.09
C LEU A 229 3.24 -2.70 6.55
N ILE A 230 4.29 -1.97 6.18
CA ILE A 230 5.59 -2.01 6.86
C ILE A 230 6.05 -0.58 7.12
N SER A 231 6.55 -0.35 8.33
CA SER A 231 7.13 0.92 8.75
C SER A 231 8.65 0.81 8.80
N LEU A 232 9.35 1.73 8.15
CA LEU A 232 10.79 1.92 8.30
C LEU A 232 11.07 3.07 9.26
N SER A 233 12.05 2.89 10.14
CA SER A 233 12.49 3.90 11.12
C SER A 233 14.00 3.83 11.32
N ASN A 234 14.60 4.92 11.80
CA ASN A 234 16.03 4.93 12.08
C ASN A 234 16.40 3.89 13.16
N LEU A 235 17.57 3.28 13.04
CA LEU A 235 18.11 2.36 14.05
C LEU A 235 18.19 3.01 15.44
N SER A 236 18.50 4.31 15.50
CA SER A 236 18.58 5.10 16.73
C SER A 236 17.24 5.61 17.28
N ASP A 237 16.12 5.22 16.68
CA ASP A 237 14.79 5.65 17.15
C ASP A 237 14.26 4.72 18.25
N ASP A 238 14.47 5.12 19.51
CA ASP A 238 14.03 4.35 20.67
C ASP A 238 12.50 4.25 20.80
N ARG A 239 11.76 5.28 20.34
CA ARG A 239 10.30 5.25 20.36
C ARG A 239 9.77 4.17 19.42
N MET A 240 10.35 4.08 18.23
CA MET A 240 9.98 3.05 17.28
C MET A 240 10.49 1.66 17.70
N ARG A 241 11.67 1.57 18.34
CA ARG A 241 12.16 0.33 18.94
C ARG A 241 11.20 -0.21 20.00
N ALA A 242 10.62 0.67 20.82
CA ALA A 242 9.69 0.33 21.87
C ALA A 242 8.20 0.34 21.45
N ALA A 243 7.89 0.61 20.18
CA ALA A 243 6.52 0.79 19.71
C ALA A 243 5.58 -0.37 20.03
N LYS A 244 6.11 -1.59 20.04
CA LYS A 244 5.39 -2.83 20.39
C LYS A 244 5.99 -3.52 21.62
N SER A 245 6.28 -2.74 22.65
CA SER A 245 6.68 -3.23 23.97
C SER A 245 5.55 -3.09 24.99
N GLY A 246 5.63 -3.80 26.11
CA GLY A 246 4.60 -3.78 27.16
C GLY A 246 3.24 -4.28 26.65
N GLN A 247 2.17 -3.65 27.10
CA GLN A 247 0.79 -3.99 26.73
C GLN A 247 0.26 -3.15 25.54
N TRP A 248 1.11 -2.88 24.55
CA TRP A 248 0.78 -2.04 23.39
C TRP A 248 -0.54 -2.42 22.67
N TRP A 249 -0.91 -3.71 22.71
CA TRP A 249 -2.16 -4.20 22.09
C TRP A 249 -3.42 -3.73 22.83
N VAL A 250 -3.31 -3.18 24.04
CA VAL A 250 -4.40 -2.54 24.78
C VAL A 250 -4.45 -1.06 24.44
N ASP A 251 -3.33 -0.35 24.58
CA ASP A 251 -3.27 1.10 24.49
C ASP A 251 -3.15 1.61 23.06
N ASN A 252 -2.48 0.84 22.19
CA ASN A 252 -2.13 1.23 20.81
C ASN A 252 -2.42 0.08 19.81
N LYS A 253 -3.60 -0.50 19.88
CA LYS A 253 -4.00 -1.67 19.08
C LYS A 253 -3.85 -1.50 17.57
N GLN A 254 -3.94 -0.25 17.04
CA GLN A 254 -3.73 0.07 15.64
C GLN A 254 -2.33 -0.33 15.15
N ARG A 255 -1.33 -0.37 16.04
CA ARG A 255 0.05 -0.79 15.70
C ARG A 255 0.15 -2.24 15.22
N ALA A 256 -0.86 -3.07 15.49
CA ALA A 256 -0.95 -4.43 14.94
C ALA A 256 -1.06 -4.47 13.41
N LEU A 257 -1.40 -3.37 12.77
CA LEU A 257 -1.60 -3.27 11.32
C LEU A 257 -0.29 -3.12 10.53
N SER A 258 0.83 -2.81 11.19
CA SER A 258 2.13 -2.59 10.55
C SER A 258 3.20 -3.54 11.09
N ASN A 259 3.98 -4.15 10.21
CA ASN A 259 5.29 -4.66 10.60
C ASN A 259 6.24 -3.49 10.79
N ASN A 260 7.15 -3.55 11.74
CA ASN A 260 8.13 -2.50 11.99
C ASN A 260 9.54 -3.01 11.69
N SER A 261 10.33 -2.22 10.95
CA SER A 261 11.71 -2.53 10.63
C SER A 261 12.63 -1.32 10.84
N ALA A 262 13.84 -1.58 11.29
CA ALA A 262 14.89 -0.58 11.32
C ALA A 262 15.59 -0.52 9.96
N ALA A 263 15.78 0.67 9.43
CA ALA A 263 16.54 0.90 8.20
C ALA A 263 18.03 1.07 8.50
N TYR A 264 18.85 0.21 7.90
CA TYR A 264 20.29 0.23 8.03
C TYR A 264 20.87 0.93 6.79
N THR A 265 21.43 2.11 6.98
CA THR A 265 22.04 2.92 5.92
C THR A 265 23.56 2.71 5.83
N GLU A 266 24.13 2.09 6.83
CA GLU A 266 25.56 1.74 6.95
C GLU A 266 25.70 0.52 7.86
N LYS A 267 26.90 -0.05 7.95
CA LYS A 267 27.20 -1.10 8.93
C LYS A 267 27.16 -0.46 10.33
N PRO A 268 26.22 -0.90 11.22
CA PRO A 268 26.09 -0.32 12.55
C PRO A 268 27.30 -0.68 13.44
N ASP A 269 27.53 0.14 14.46
CA ASP A 269 28.37 -0.23 15.59
C ASP A 269 27.81 -1.48 16.28
N VAL A 270 28.72 -2.34 16.81
CA VAL A 270 28.33 -3.60 17.44
C VAL A 270 27.42 -3.39 18.65
N GLY A 271 27.68 -2.33 19.45
CA GLY A 271 26.86 -2.01 20.61
C GLY A 271 25.43 -1.69 20.22
N ILE A 272 25.23 -0.78 19.26
CA ILE A 272 23.91 -0.40 18.75
C ILE A 272 23.17 -1.59 18.14
N PHE A 273 23.89 -2.44 17.39
CA PHE A 273 23.31 -3.66 16.83
C PHE A 273 22.85 -4.62 17.92
N MET A 274 23.63 -4.81 18.98
CA MET A 274 23.29 -5.68 20.09
C MET A 274 22.11 -5.16 20.91
N ASP A 275 21.98 -3.84 21.07
CA ASP A 275 20.82 -3.22 21.72
C ASP A 275 19.53 -3.49 20.93
N GLU A 276 19.58 -3.37 19.61
CA GLU A 276 18.45 -3.69 18.75
C GLU A 276 18.09 -5.18 18.81
N TRP A 277 19.09 -6.03 18.74
CA TRP A 277 18.90 -7.48 18.87
C TRP A 277 18.31 -7.88 20.22
N LYS A 278 18.77 -7.25 21.29
CA LYS A 278 18.23 -7.45 22.63
C LYS A 278 16.79 -7.00 22.74
N ALA A 279 16.44 -5.84 22.19
CA ALA A 279 15.07 -5.34 22.16
C ALA A 279 14.14 -6.29 21.39
N LEU A 280 14.58 -6.82 20.24
CA LEU A 280 13.87 -7.84 19.48
C LEU A 280 13.61 -9.09 20.30
N TYR A 281 14.62 -9.59 21.00
CA TYR A 281 14.52 -10.78 21.85
C TYR A 281 13.58 -10.56 23.04
N ASP A 282 13.71 -9.43 23.73
CA ASP A 282 12.93 -9.10 24.94
C ASP A 282 11.45 -8.84 24.61
N SER A 283 11.16 -8.22 23.46
CA SER A 283 9.79 -7.92 23.03
C SER A 283 8.95 -9.16 22.73
N LYS A 284 9.59 -10.26 22.33
CA LYS A 284 8.95 -11.52 21.89
C LYS A 284 7.91 -11.33 20.77
N SER A 285 7.89 -10.16 20.12
CA SER A 285 6.97 -9.81 19.06
C SER A 285 7.49 -10.12 17.65
N GLY A 286 8.80 -10.46 17.53
CA GLY A 286 9.46 -10.62 16.23
C GLY A 286 9.81 -9.31 15.54
N GLU A 287 9.72 -8.19 16.24
CA GLU A 287 10.00 -6.84 15.72
C GLU A 287 10.99 -6.08 16.63
N ARG A 288 11.78 -5.16 16.07
CA ARG A 288 11.81 -4.68 14.67
C ARG A 288 12.60 -5.63 13.77
N GLY A 289 12.13 -5.78 12.52
CA GLY A 289 12.90 -6.41 11.46
C GLY A 289 14.07 -5.54 11.00
N ILE A 290 14.85 -6.04 10.04
CA ILE A 290 16.01 -5.36 9.46
C ILE A 290 15.73 -5.10 7.98
N PHE A 291 15.77 -3.83 7.57
CA PHE A 291 15.85 -3.41 6.17
C PHE A 291 17.23 -2.83 5.89
N ASN A 292 18.05 -3.52 5.11
CA ASN A 292 19.40 -3.07 4.80
C ASN A 292 19.43 -2.27 3.49
N ARG A 293 19.27 -0.94 3.60
CA ARG A 293 19.28 -0.01 2.47
C ARG A 293 20.64 0.03 1.77
N GLU A 294 21.74 -0.02 2.53
CA GLU A 294 23.10 -0.06 1.96
C GLU A 294 23.29 -1.26 1.03
N SER A 295 22.83 -2.44 1.46
CA SER A 295 22.90 -3.64 0.62
C SER A 295 22.00 -3.52 -0.62
N ALA A 296 20.82 -2.92 -0.49
CA ALA A 296 19.93 -2.66 -1.63
C ALA A 296 20.62 -1.75 -2.67
N GLN A 297 21.23 -0.66 -2.22
CA GLN A 297 22.00 0.26 -3.09
C GLN A 297 23.19 -0.42 -3.77
N LYS A 298 23.94 -1.24 -3.06
CA LYS A 298 25.06 -2.04 -3.63
C LYS A 298 24.58 -3.00 -4.73
N ILE A 299 23.45 -3.67 -4.54
CA ILE A 299 22.89 -4.57 -5.55
C ILE A 299 22.41 -3.80 -6.77
N VAL A 300 21.73 -2.66 -6.56
CA VAL A 300 21.30 -1.77 -7.65
C VAL A 300 22.50 -1.28 -8.46
N ALA A 301 23.56 -0.80 -7.80
CA ALA A 301 24.80 -0.37 -8.46
C ALA A 301 25.44 -1.49 -9.28
N LYS A 302 25.47 -2.72 -8.75
CA LYS A 302 26.01 -3.89 -9.46
C LYS A 302 25.22 -4.22 -10.72
N ASN A 303 23.90 -4.10 -10.68
CA ASN A 303 23.02 -4.41 -11.81
C ASN A 303 22.99 -3.29 -12.86
N GLY A 304 23.29 -2.05 -12.48
CA GLY A 304 23.44 -0.89 -13.38
C GLY A 304 22.16 -0.43 -14.09
N ARG A 305 20.98 -0.96 -13.72
CA ARG A 305 19.71 -0.60 -14.35
C ARG A 305 19.04 0.61 -13.68
N ARG A 306 19.20 0.75 -12.37
CA ARG A 306 18.59 1.80 -11.54
C ARG A 306 19.68 2.69 -10.93
N ASP A 307 19.31 3.91 -10.58
CA ASP A 307 20.21 4.82 -9.86
C ASP A 307 20.38 4.37 -8.39
N PRO A 308 21.58 4.00 -7.94
CA PRO A 308 21.83 3.55 -6.58
C PRO A 308 21.73 4.66 -5.51
N GLU A 309 21.77 5.94 -5.91
CA GLU A 309 21.74 7.08 -4.99
C GLU A 309 20.35 7.31 -4.36
N HIS A 310 19.31 6.61 -4.84
CA HIS A 310 17.99 6.73 -4.24
C HIS A 310 17.94 6.16 -2.83
N GLU A 311 17.22 6.86 -1.96
CA GLU A 311 16.85 6.35 -0.64
C GLU A 311 15.70 5.32 -0.77
N PHE A 312 16.08 4.10 -1.17
CA PHE A 312 15.10 3.03 -1.32
C PHE A 312 14.40 2.68 -0.01
N GLY A 313 13.13 2.39 -0.12
CA GLY A 313 12.36 1.67 0.88
C GLY A 313 11.91 0.32 0.34
N THR A 314 10.85 -0.22 0.88
CA THR A 314 10.36 -1.55 0.54
C THR A 314 8.85 -1.63 0.57
N ASN A 315 8.30 -2.61 -0.15
CA ASN A 315 6.90 -3.01 -0.04
C ASN A 315 6.61 -3.70 1.31
N PRO A 316 5.36 -3.90 1.71
CA PRO A 316 5.00 -4.45 3.02
C PRO A 316 5.63 -5.79 3.39
N CYS A 317 5.94 -6.65 2.42
CA CYS A 317 6.54 -7.97 2.63
C CYS A 317 8.08 -7.95 2.57
N SER A 318 8.66 -6.79 2.22
CA SER A 318 10.11 -6.52 2.19
C SER A 318 10.90 -7.30 1.11
N GLU A 319 10.24 -7.84 0.10
CA GLU A 319 10.89 -8.55 -1.01
C GLU A 319 11.23 -7.67 -2.21
N ILE A 320 10.65 -6.45 -2.30
CA ILE A 320 10.86 -5.53 -3.41
C ILE A 320 11.36 -4.18 -2.89
N ILE A 321 12.53 -3.77 -3.35
CA ILE A 321 13.03 -2.41 -3.10
C ILE A 321 12.36 -1.42 -4.03
N LEU A 322 11.83 -0.34 -3.44
CA LEU A 322 11.09 0.69 -4.13
C LEU A 322 11.69 2.07 -3.86
N ARG A 323 11.67 2.90 -4.86
CA ARG A 323 11.95 4.32 -4.78
C ARG A 323 10.80 5.04 -4.06
N ASN A 324 11.06 6.22 -3.51
CA ASN A 324 10.02 7.06 -2.90
C ASN A 324 8.87 7.31 -3.89
N ARG A 325 7.64 7.00 -3.46
CA ARG A 325 6.44 7.12 -4.29
C ARG A 325 6.52 6.28 -5.57
N GLU A 326 6.72 4.99 -5.37
CA GLU A 326 6.74 3.99 -6.43
C GLU A 326 5.77 2.84 -6.11
N PHE A 327 5.14 2.31 -7.16
CA PHE A 327 4.31 1.10 -7.09
C PHE A 327 5.06 -0.11 -7.58
N CYS A 328 4.76 -1.27 -7.02
CA CYS A 328 5.24 -2.55 -7.52
C CYS A 328 4.11 -3.42 -8.07
N ASN A 329 4.45 -4.28 -9.00
CA ASN A 329 3.57 -5.34 -9.48
C ASN A 329 4.26 -6.70 -9.32
N LEU A 330 3.46 -7.76 -9.39
CA LEU A 330 3.92 -9.13 -9.29
C LEU A 330 3.42 -9.93 -10.49
N SER A 331 4.23 -10.88 -10.93
CA SER A 331 3.83 -12.00 -11.78
C SER A 331 4.37 -13.29 -11.17
N GLU A 332 3.73 -14.41 -11.46
CA GLU A 332 4.07 -15.71 -10.89
C GLU A 332 4.35 -16.72 -11.99
N VAL A 333 5.42 -17.48 -11.83
CA VAL A 333 5.73 -18.68 -12.62
C VAL A 333 5.45 -19.90 -11.77
N VAL A 334 4.57 -20.77 -12.23
CA VAL A 334 4.25 -22.01 -11.51
C VAL A 334 5.16 -23.13 -12.00
N ILE A 335 6.09 -23.53 -11.13
CA ILE A 335 7.04 -24.61 -11.41
C ILE A 335 6.37 -25.97 -11.14
N ARG A 336 6.51 -26.88 -12.06
CA ARG A 336 5.97 -28.25 -11.97
C ARG A 336 7.09 -29.29 -12.08
N PRO A 337 6.90 -30.48 -11.52
CA PRO A 337 7.91 -31.54 -11.60
C PRO A 337 8.26 -31.97 -13.04
N THR A 338 7.41 -31.66 -14.01
CA THR A 338 7.59 -31.96 -15.43
C THR A 338 8.32 -30.88 -16.22
N ASP A 339 8.62 -29.73 -15.58
CA ASP A 339 9.31 -28.62 -16.23
C ASP A 339 10.80 -28.96 -16.42
N ASP A 340 11.31 -28.57 -17.56
CA ASP A 340 12.74 -28.55 -17.90
C ASP A 340 13.21 -27.08 -18.04
N GLU A 341 14.46 -26.88 -18.41
CA GLU A 341 15.06 -25.55 -18.57
C GLU A 341 14.36 -24.73 -19.66
N GLU A 342 13.95 -25.36 -20.76
CA GLU A 342 13.32 -24.70 -21.89
C GLU A 342 11.91 -24.23 -21.54
N SER A 343 11.10 -25.09 -20.94
CA SER A 343 9.75 -24.76 -20.50
C SER A 343 9.72 -23.71 -19.39
N LEU A 344 10.68 -23.76 -18.46
CA LEU A 344 10.83 -22.70 -17.44
C LEU A 344 11.21 -21.36 -18.05
N LYS A 345 12.12 -21.34 -19.03
CA LYS A 345 12.50 -20.13 -19.74
C LYS A 345 11.28 -19.50 -20.45
N GLU A 346 10.51 -20.29 -21.16
CA GLU A 346 9.29 -19.84 -21.83
C GLU A 346 8.29 -19.24 -20.82
N LYS A 347 8.04 -19.90 -19.70
CA LYS A 347 7.17 -19.38 -18.64
C LYS A 347 7.68 -18.04 -18.06
N VAL A 348 8.99 -17.90 -17.86
CA VAL A 348 9.60 -16.65 -17.37
C VAL A 348 9.44 -15.53 -18.40
N GLU A 349 9.59 -15.81 -19.69
CA GLU A 349 9.36 -14.83 -20.76
C GLU A 349 7.92 -14.34 -20.75
N LEU A 350 6.94 -15.25 -20.67
CA LEU A 350 5.53 -14.90 -20.60
C LEU A 350 5.20 -14.08 -19.31
N ALA A 351 5.72 -14.49 -18.17
CA ALA A 351 5.54 -13.75 -16.91
C ALA A 351 6.17 -12.35 -16.97
N THR A 352 7.31 -12.21 -17.65
CA THR A 352 7.97 -10.91 -17.88
C THR A 352 7.12 -10.00 -18.75
N ILE A 353 6.48 -10.53 -19.81
CA ILE A 353 5.55 -9.76 -20.64
C ILE A 353 4.38 -9.24 -19.79
N LEU A 354 3.80 -10.09 -18.93
CA LEU A 354 2.69 -9.68 -18.04
C LEU A 354 3.10 -8.58 -17.07
N GLY A 355 4.26 -8.71 -16.42
CA GLY A 355 4.80 -7.71 -15.50
C GLY A 355 5.13 -6.40 -16.20
N THR A 356 5.77 -6.47 -17.37
CA THR A 356 6.11 -5.29 -18.18
C THR A 356 4.85 -4.57 -18.66
N PHE A 357 3.84 -5.30 -19.12
CA PHE A 357 2.56 -4.69 -19.46
C PHE A 357 1.98 -3.93 -18.26
N GLN A 358 1.93 -4.55 -17.10
CA GLN A 358 1.36 -3.91 -15.91
C GLN A 358 2.11 -2.64 -15.53
N SER A 359 3.45 -2.60 -15.65
CA SER A 359 4.26 -1.41 -15.35
C SER A 359 3.95 -0.21 -16.26
N THR A 360 3.31 -0.43 -17.41
CA THR A 360 2.85 0.66 -18.30
C THR A 360 1.56 1.35 -17.84
N LEU A 361 0.89 0.80 -16.83
CA LEU A 361 -0.37 1.32 -16.30
C LEU A 361 -0.10 2.44 -15.30
N VAL A 362 0.16 3.66 -15.75
CA VAL A 362 0.59 4.81 -14.93
C VAL A 362 -0.44 5.94 -14.85
N ASN A 363 -1.71 5.67 -15.18
CA ASN A 363 -2.77 6.65 -15.07
C ASN A 363 -3.34 6.69 -13.65
N PHE A 364 -2.62 7.37 -12.74
CA PHE A 364 -3.03 7.58 -11.36
C PHE A 364 -3.82 8.89 -11.25
N LYS A 365 -5.03 8.82 -10.71
CA LYS A 365 -5.97 9.96 -10.68
C LYS A 365 -5.88 10.82 -9.43
N TYR A 366 -5.45 10.24 -8.33
CA TYR A 366 -5.47 10.92 -7.03
C TYR A 366 -4.08 11.28 -6.52
N VAL A 367 -3.17 10.34 -6.55
CA VAL A 367 -1.82 10.53 -6.03
C VAL A 367 -1.03 11.56 -6.85
N SER A 368 -0.01 12.16 -6.27
CA SER A 368 0.82 13.19 -6.90
C SER A 368 1.48 12.71 -8.21
N SER A 369 1.84 13.64 -9.07
CA SER A 369 2.51 13.34 -10.35
C SER A 369 3.86 12.63 -10.17
N THR A 370 4.48 12.77 -9.00
CA THR A 370 5.73 12.09 -8.63
C THR A 370 5.61 10.57 -8.74
N TRP A 371 4.47 10.00 -8.34
CA TRP A 371 4.21 8.56 -8.48
C TRP A 371 4.31 8.09 -9.93
N ARG A 372 3.67 8.84 -10.85
CA ARG A 372 3.75 8.52 -12.27
C ARG A 372 5.18 8.60 -12.77
N LYS A 373 5.85 9.74 -12.51
CA LYS A 373 7.21 9.98 -12.95
C LYS A 373 8.13 8.85 -12.49
N ASN A 374 8.11 8.50 -11.21
CA ASN A 374 9.00 7.48 -10.67
C ASN A 374 8.71 6.08 -11.25
N CYS A 375 7.43 5.70 -11.39
CA CYS A 375 7.05 4.44 -12.05
C CYS A 375 7.44 4.40 -13.53
N GLU A 376 7.46 5.53 -14.23
CA GLU A 376 7.89 5.61 -15.64
C GLU A 376 9.41 5.51 -15.79
N GLU A 377 10.16 6.10 -14.87
CA GLU A 377 11.63 6.07 -14.86
C GLU A 377 12.19 4.70 -14.46
N GLU A 378 11.53 3.98 -13.57
CA GLU A 378 12.00 2.69 -13.04
C GLU A 378 11.50 1.46 -13.83
N ARG A 379 10.79 1.66 -14.90
CA ARG A 379 10.19 0.66 -15.78
C ARG A 379 11.20 -0.28 -16.44
#